data_ced00b89427008a33a836eeffd716a2a
#
_entry.id   ced00b89427008a33a836eeffd716a2a
#
_cell.length_a   1.000
_cell.length_b   1.000
_cell.length_c   1.000
_cell.angle_alpha   90.00
_cell.angle_beta   90.00
_cell.angle_gamma   90.00
#
_symmetry.space_group_name_H-M   'P 1'
#
loop_
_entity.id
_entity.type
_entity.pdbx_description
1 polymer ?
#
loop_
_entity_poly.entity_id
_entity_poly.type
_entity_poly.pdbx_seq_one_letter_code
_entity_poly.pdbx_strand_id
1 'polypeptide(L)'
;MYTFNDVSKSAFFEHGVSGDTVPLELNSKEIMHRNNIGSQMIVYGYYPLMTTANCVHKNTKGCDKKQKLIYLKDRYNKSFAVCNNCKECYNTIYNSLPTMLTKNIGKLKEAGIRSFRYSFTIETPKQIKAVMMIR
;
A
#
# COMPACT_ATOMS: atom_id res chain seq x y z
N MET A 1 -5.33 -10.02 -3.86
CA MET A 1 -5.05 -10.92 -2.72
C MET A 1 -3.55 -10.94 -2.48
N TYR A 2 -3.10 -11.07 -1.22
CA TYR A 2 -1.69 -11.20 -0.85
C TYR A 2 -1.41 -12.64 -0.44
N THR A 3 -0.31 -13.23 -0.94
CA THR A 3 0.15 -14.55 -0.49
C THR A 3 1.62 -14.46 -0.05
N PHE A 4 1.91 -14.93 1.16
CA PHE A 4 3.23 -14.78 1.79
C PHE A 4 4.22 -15.88 1.36
N ASN A 5 3.72 -17.06 1.00
CA ASN A 5 4.54 -18.22 0.65
C ASN A 5 3.91 -19.04 -0.48
N ASP A 6 4.68 -19.98 -1.01
CA ASP A 6 4.27 -20.78 -2.15
C ASP A 6 3.12 -21.75 -1.85
N VAL A 7 3.02 -22.22 -0.59
CA VAL A 7 1.94 -23.12 -0.18
C VAL A 7 0.60 -22.39 -0.22
N SER A 8 0.51 -21.21 0.39
CA SER A 8 -0.72 -20.40 0.33
C SER A 8 -1.04 -19.96 -1.09
N LYS A 9 -0.03 -19.64 -1.90
CA LYS A 9 -0.22 -19.29 -3.30
C LYS A 9 -0.82 -20.46 -4.08
N SER A 10 -0.25 -21.67 -3.99
CA SER A 10 -0.75 -22.87 -4.66
C SER A 10 -2.18 -23.18 -4.28
N ALA A 11 -2.51 -23.14 -2.99
CA ALA A 11 -3.86 -23.40 -2.50
C ALA A 11 -4.91 -22.45 -3.14
N PHE A 12 -4.58 -21.16 -3.29
CA PHE A 12 -5.48 -20.21 -3.94
C PHE A 12 -5.59 -20.45 -5.46
N PHE A 13 -4.49 -20.80 -6.13
CA PHE A 13 -4.50 -21.10 -7.56
C PHE A 13 -5.32 -22.34 -7.87
N GLU A 14 -5.28 -23.38 -7.03
CA GLU A 14 -6.12 -24.58 -7.12
C GLU A 14 -7.63 -24.23 -7.02
N HIS A 15 -7.98 -23.14 -6.33
CA HIS A 15 -9.34 -22.62 -6.23
C HIS A 15 -9.70 -21.58 -7.31
N GLY A 16 -8.93 -21.52 -8.40
CA GLY A 16 -9.25 -20.69 -9.57
C GLY A 16 -8.77 -19.24 -9.51
N VAL A 17 -7.93 -18.88 -8.53
CA VAL A 17 -7.30 -17.55 -8.48
C VAL A 17 -6.15 -17.50 -9.49
N SER A 18 -6.20 -16.57 -10.43
CA SER A 18 -5.22 -16.46 -11.53
C SER A 18 -4.01 -15.58 -11.24
N GLY A 19 -4.00 -14.84 -10.13
CA GLY A 19 -2.90 -13.97 -9.77
C GLY A 19 -2.97 -13.47 -8.34
N ASP A 20 -1.82 -13.07 -7.80
CA ASP A 20 -1.70 -12.55 -6.46
C ASP A 20 -0.86 -11.27 -6.41
N THR A 21 -0.80 -10.64 -5.25
CA THR A 21 0.08 -9.50 -4.99
C THR A 21 1.14 -9.91 -3.98
N VAL A 22 2.39 -9.62 -4.29
CA VAL A 22 3.51 -9.82 -3.37
C VAL A 22 3.27 -8.94 -2.13
N PRO A 23 3.29 -9.51 -0.92
CA PRO A 23 3.17 -8.74 0.31
C PRO A 23 4.31 -7.73 0.45
N LEU A 24 3.95 -6.58 0.98
CA LEU A 24 4.86 -5.46 1.15
C LEU A 24 5.76 -5.61 2.37
N GLU A 25 5.42 -6.54 3.24
CA GLU A 25 6.15 -6.91 4.44
C GLU A 25 7.34 -7.83 4.15
N LEU A 26 7.37 -8.46 2.97
CA LEU A 26 8.48 -9.33 2.58
C LEU A 26 9.73 -8.53 2.24
N ASN A 27 10.84 -8.95 2.78
CA ASN A 27 12.14 -8.40 2.42
C ASN A 27 12.65 -8.96 1.06
N SER A 28 13.72 -8.38 0.53
CA SER A 28 14.23 -8.75 -0.79
C SER A 28 14.68 -10.21 -0.90
N LYS A 29 15.21 -10.82 0.19
CA LYS A 29 15.60 -12.24 0.19
C LYS A 29 14.36 -13.14 0.11
N GLU A 30 13.34 -12.86 0.89
CA GLU A 30 12.08 -13.59 0.87
C GLU A 30 11.40 -13.53 -0.49
N ILE A 31 11.39 -12.34 -1.12
CA ILE A 31 10.87 -12.17 -2.48
C ILE A 31 11.66 -13.02 -3.50
N MET A 32 12.99 -13.07 -3.40
CA MET A 32 13.83 -13.86 -4.31
C MET A 32 13.61 -15.37 -4.16
N HIS A 33 13.26 -15.86 -2.97
CA HIS A 33 13.04 -17.29 -2.70
C HIS A 33 11.60 -17.74 -2.95
N ARG A 34 10.67 -16.81 -3.17
CA ARG A 34 9.25 -17.08 -3.41
C ARG A 34 9.01 -17.32 -4.91
N ASN A 35 8.06 -18.19 -5.24
CA ASN A 35 7.55 -18.30 -6.61
C ASN A 35 6.71 -17.05 -6.96
N ASN A 36 7.25 -16.18 -7.80
CA ASN A 36 6.61 -14.92 -8.20
C ASN A 36 5.93 -14.96 -9.56
N ILE A 37 5.84 -16.15 -10.20
CA ILE A 37 5.14 -16.29 -11.50
C ILE A 37 3.68 -15.91 -11.34
N GLY A 38 3.18 -14.99 -12.18
CA GLY A 38 1.81 -14.47 -12.09
C GLY A 38 1.56 -13.49 -10.96
N SER A 39 2.59 -13.15 -10.14
CA SER A 39 2.46 -12.18 -9.06
C SER A 39 2.62 -10.75 -9.55
N GLN A 40 1.88 -9.83 -8.90
CA GLN A 40 1.99 -8.39 -9.07
C GLN A 40 2.70 -7.78 -7.87
N MET A 41 3.56 -6.79 -8.08
CA MET A 41 4.23 -6.02 -7.01
C MET A 41 3.79 -4.57 -7.00
N ILE A 42 3.47 -4.03 -5.82
CA ILE A 42 3.26 -2.60 -5.66
C ILE A 42 4.63 -1.91 -5.62
N VAL A 43 4.90 -1.06 -6.59
CA VAL A 43 6.17 -0.33 -6.72
C VAL A 43 6.09 1.13 -6.30
N TYR A 44 4.89 1.63 -6.13
CA TYR A 44 4.62 2.97 -5.60
C TYR A 44 3.33 3.00 -4.80
N GLY A 45 3.33 3.73 -3.69
CA GLY A 45 2.14 4.09 -2.92
C GLY A 45 2.41 4.40 -1.47
N TYR A 46 1.46 5.07 -0.83
CA TYR A 46 1.47 5.25 0.61
C TYR A 46 0.93 4.00 1.30
N TYR A 47 1.71 3.45 2.22
CA TYR A 47 1.30 2.28 2.99
C TYR A 47 0.30 2.64 4.07
N PRO A 48 -0.78 1.88 4.22
CA PRO A 48 -1.60 1.91 5.41
C PRO A 48 -0.80 1.29 6.57
N LEU A 49 -0.44 2.13 7.55
CA LEU A 49 0.26 1.68 8.77
C LEU A 49 -0.71 1.13 9.81
N MET A 50 -1.91 1.72 9.86
CA MET A 50 -2.90 1.39 10.87
C MET A 50 -4.31 1.63 10.36
N THR A 51 -5.22 0.72 10.69
CA THR A 51 -6.65 0.93 10.59
C THR A 51 -7.23 0.94 12.00
N THR A 52 -8.01 1.97 12.34
CA THR A 52 -8.56 2.14 13.68
C THR A 52 -10.02 2.60 13.63
N ALA A 53 -10.86 2.04 14.52
CA ALA A 53 -12.22 2.50 14.75
C ALA A 53 -12.27 3.81 15.55
N ASN A 54 -11.16 4.20 16.21
CA ASN A 54 -11.07 5.43 16.95
C ASN A 54 -10.91 6.63 15.99
N CYS A 55 -11.98 7.40 15.80
CA CYS A 55 -12.00 8.47 14.81
C CYS A 55 -11.25 9.70 15.31
N VAL A 56 -10.11 9.99 14.69
CA VAL A 56 -9.27 11.16 15.01
C VAL A 56 -10.04 12.48 14.85
N HIS A 57 -10.85 12.61 13.80
CA HIS A 57 -11.65 13.83 13.57
C HIS A 57 -12.72 14.01 14.66
N LYS A 58 -13.44 12.94 15.02
CA LYS A 58 -14.44 12.97 16.09
C LYS A 58 -13.85 13.42 17.42
N ASN A 59 -12.65 12.92 17.75
CA ASN A 59 -11.99 13.20 19.03
C ASN A 59 -11.40 14.61 19.11
N THR A 60 -11.14 15.27 17.97
CA THR A 60 -10.52 16.60 17.94
C THR A 60 -11.52 17.72 17.66
N LYS A 61 -12.44 17.51 16.74
CA LYS A 61 -13.35 18.57 16.21
C LYS A 61 -14.82 18.19 16.23
N GLY A 62 -15.17 17.01 16.70
CA GLY A 62 -16.51 16.44 16.62
C GLY A 62 -16.82 15.77 15.28
N CYS A 63 -17.87 14.95 15.24
CA CYS A 63 -18.25 14.20 14.05
C CYS A 63 -19.19 15.00 13.16
N ASP A 64 -18.78 15.29 11.94
CA ASP A 64 -19.61 15.92 10.91
C ASP A 64 -20.03 14.95 9.78
N LYS A 65 -19.71 13.66 9.92
CA LYS A 65 -19.99 12.58 8.94
C LYS A 65 -19.42 12.84 7.54
N LYS A 66 -18.41 13.70 7.41
CA LYS A 66 -17.77 14.02 6.13
C LYS A 66 -16.40 13.34 6.05
N GLN A 67 -16.15 12.66 4.93
CA GLN A 67 -14.85 12.11 4.65
C GLN A 67 -13.83 13.23 4.45
N LYS A 68 -12.73 13.17 5.19
CA LYS A 68 -11.66 14.18 5.18
C LYS A 68 -10.30 13.51 5.20
N LEU A 69 -9.33 14.21 4.64
CA LEU A 69 -7.92 13.93 4.81
C LEU A 69 -7.36 14.90 5.86
N ILE A 70 -6.91 14.37 6.98
CA ILE A 70 -6.26 15.13 8.05
C ILE A 70 -4.86 14.62 8.27
N TYR A 71 -4.05 15.35 9.02
CA TYR A 71 -2.66 14.98 9.23
C TYR A 71 -2.33 14.95 10.71
N LEU A 72 -1.69 13.87 11.16
CA LEU A 72 -1.07 13.75 12.46
C LEU A 72 0.41 14.03 12.33
N LYS A 73 0.99 14.71 13.31
CA LYS A 73 2.45 14.92 13.41
C LYS A 73 3.00 14.15 14.60
N ASP A 74 4.12 13.50 14.39
CA ASP A 74 4.86 12.86 15.47
C ASP A 74 5.85 13.82 16.15
N ARG A 75 6.58 13.31 17.15
CA ARG A 75 7.61 14.06 17.89
C ARG A 75 8.80 14.50 17.02
N TYR A 76 8.99 13.90 15.85
CA TYR A 76 10.03 14.25 14.87
C TYR A 76 9.49 15.15 13.75
N ASN A 77 8.29 15.70 13.93
CA ASN A 77 7.61 16.56 12.97
C ASN A 77 7.30 15.87 11.61
N LYS A 78 7.23 14.53 11.60
CA LYS A 78 6.77 13.76 10.43
C LYS A 78 5.26 13.81 10.34
N SER A 79 4.74 13.97 9.14
CA SER A 79 3.31 14.13 8.88
C SER A 79 2.72 12.83 8.34
N PHE A 80 1.74 12.27 9.04
CA PHE A 80 1.03 11.05 8.67
C PHE A 80 -0.38 11.40 8.23
N ALA A 81 -0.74 11.03 7.02
CA ALA A 81 -2.07 11.29 6.50
C ALA A 81 -3.08 10.30 7.11
N VAL A 82 -4.21 10.81 7.54
CA VAL A 82 -5.33 10.04 8.08
C VAL A 82 -6.54 10.27 7.21
N CYS A 83 -7.01 9.21 6.57
CA CYS A 83 -8.26 9.20 5.82
C CYS A 83 -9.36 8.61 6.69
N ASN A 84 -10.40 9.39 7.00
CA ASN A 84 -11.55 8.89 7.75
C ASN A 84 -12.62 8.36 6.79
N ASN A 85 -12.94 7.08 6.92
CA ASN A 85 -14.06 6.44 6.22
C ASN A 85 -15.33 6.59 7.04
N CYS A 86 -16.03 7.69 6.85
CA CYS A 86 -17.19 8.02 7.68
C CYS A 86 -18.38 7.10 7.47
N LYS A 87 -18.47 6.42 6.33
CA LYS A 87 -19.55 5.47 6.02
C LYS A 87 -19.48 4.24 6.93
N GLU A 88 -18.27 3.70 7.13
CA GLU A 88 -18.00 2.51 7.94
C GLU A 88 -17.37 2.83 9.30
N CYS A 89 -17.23 4.12 9.65
CA CYS A 89 -16.69 4.62 10.91
C CYS A 89 -15.29 4.08 11.30
N TYR A 90 -14.36 4.01 10.35
CA TYR A 90 -12.97 3.71 10.61
C TYR A 90 -12.01 4.72 9.97
N ASN A 91 -10.77 4.76 10.43
CA ASN A 91 -9.72 5.61 9.86
C ASN A 91 -8.56 4.74 9.37
N THR A 92 -7.98 5.15 8.26
CA THR A 92 -6.72 4.59 7.77
C THR A 92 -5.62 5.62 7.92
N ILE A 93 -4.57 5.28 8.65
CA ILE A 93 -3.39 6.11 8.83
C ILE A 93 -2.32 5.62 7.86
N TYR A 94 -1.84 6.50 7.00
CA TYR A 94 -0.83 6.19 6.00
C TYR A 94 0.56 6.61 6.45
N ASN A 95 1.57 5.97 5.89
CA ASN A 95 2.96 6.34 6.14
C ASN A 95 3.23 7.81 5.74
N SER A 96 4.21 8.42 6.36
CA SER A 96 4.62 9.81 6.08
C SER A 96 5.25 10.00 4.70
N LEU A 97 5.84 8.94 4.14
CA LEU A 97 6.43 8.92 2.81
C LEU A 97 5.89 7.75 1.99
N PRO A 98 5.70 7.92 0.68
CA PRO A 98 5.34 6.81 -0.19
C PRO A 98 6.51 5.86 -0.35
N THR A 99 6.22 4.57 -0.46
CA THR A 99 7.18 3.60 -0.97
C THR A 99 7.43 3.89 -2.45
N MET A 100 8.69 3.81 -2.87
CA MET A 100 9.08 4.01 -4.26
C MET A 100 10.15 2.99 -4.66
N LEU A 101 9.72 1.93 -5.33
CA LEU A 101 10.57 0.82 -5.79
C LEU A 101 10.85 0.87 -7.29
N THR A 102 10.52 1.96 -7.96
CA THR A 102 10.69 2.13 -9.42
C THR A 102 12.13 1.89 -9.86
N LYS A 103 13.11 2.31 -9.06
CA LYS A 103 14.54 2.06 -9.31
C LYS A 103 14.96 0.59 -9.15
N ASN A 104 14.13 -0.22 -8.49
CA ASN A 104 14.40 -1.63 -8.20
C ASN A 104 13.71 -2.59 -9.18
N ILE A 105 13.02 -2.08 -10.19
CA ILE A 105 12.26 -2.89 -11.16
C ILE A 105 13.15 -3.97 -11.83
N GLY A 106 14.41 -3.67 -12.13
CA GLY A 106 15.37 -4.66 -12.65
C GLY A 106 15.48 -5.88 -11.74
N LYS A 107 15.79 -5.67 -10.47
CA LYS A 107 15.91 -6.74 -9.45
C LYS A 107 14.59 -7.49 -9.24
N LEU A 108 13.46 -6.79 -9.27
CA LEU A 108 12.15 -7.41 -9.15
C LEU A 108 11.83 -8.30 -10.37
N LYS A 109 12.27 -7.93 -11.57
CA LYS A 109 12.18 -8.75 -12.77
C LYS A 109 13.06 -10.01 -12.67
N GLU A 110 14.26 -9.90 -12.10
CA GLU A 110 15.15 -11.05 -11.81
C GLU A 110 14.48 -12.02 -10.84
N ALA A 111 13.72 -11.51 -9.86
CA ALA A 111 12.89 -12.32 -8.96
C ALA A 111 11.65 -12.96 -9.60
N GLY A 112 11.44 -12.78 -10.92
CA GLY A 112 10.31 -13.36 -11.65
C GLY A 112 9.04 -12.50 -11.69
N ILE A 113 9.03 -11.31 -11.10
CA ILE A 113 7.87 -10.40 -11.10
C ILE A 113 7.79 -9.69 -12.46
N ARG A 114 6.62 -9.76 -13.11
CA ARG A 114 6.39 -9.16 -14.43
C ARG A 114 5.30 -8.09 -14.43
N SER A 115 4.49 -8.01 -13.34
CA SER A 115 3.41 -7.04 -13.20
C SER A 115 3.73 -6.06 -12.07
N PHE A 116 3.65 -4.75 -12.36
CA PHE A 116 3.94 -3.68 -11.42
C PHE A 116 2.75 -2.74 -11.27
N ARG A 117 2.40 -2.42 -10.02
CA ARG A 117 1.26 -1.57 -9.70
C ARG A 117 1.69 -0.29 -8.99
N TYR A 118 1.14 0.83 -9.45
CA TYR A 118 1.13 2.09 -8.73
C TYR A 118 -0.18 2.19 -7.95
N SER A 119 -0.11 2.34 -6.63
CA SER A 119 -1.27 2.36 -5.74
C SER A 119 -1.45 3.78 -5.18
N PHE A 120 -2.19 4.61 -5.91
CA PHE A 120 -2.52 5.96 -5.47
C PHE A 120 -3.67 5.95 -4.49
N THR A 121 -3.54 6.67 -3.37
CA THR A 121 -4.53 6.70 -2.27
C THR A 121 -4.84 8.11 -1.79
N ILE A 122 -3.83 8.89 -1.45
CA ILE A 122 -3.95 10.23 -0.83
C ILE A 122 -3.27 11.32 -1.67
N GLU A 123 -2.69 10.96 -2.80
CA GLU A 123 -1.98 11.88 -3.68
C GLU A 123 -2.92 12.83 -4.40
N THR A 124 -2.46 14.05 -4.56
CA THR A 124 -3.10 15.04 -5.43
C THR A 124 -2.88 14.70 -6.90
N PRO A 125 -3.74 15.16 -7.83
CA PRO A 125 -3.53 14.97 -9.27
C PRO A 125 -2.16 15.45 -9.78
N LYS A 126 -1.60 16.51 -9.18
CA LYS A 126 -0.26 17.02 -9.51
C LYS A 126 0.83 16.02 -9.11
N GLN A 127 0.71 15.42 -7.94
CA GLN A 127 1.65 14.38 -7.46
C GLN A 127 1.56 13.12 -8.32
N ILE A 128 0.35 12.68 -8.68
CA ILE A 128 0.15 11.53 -9.57
C ILE A 128 0.86 11.75 -10.91
N LYS A 129 0.66 12.91 -11.54
CA LYS A 129 1.34 13.27 -12.80
C LYS A 129 2.86 13.23 -12.64
N ALA A 130 3.40 13.80 -11.56
CA ALA A 130 4.84 13.80 -11.30
C ALA A 130 5.40 12.38 -11.17
N VAL A 131 4.71 11.49 -10.44
CA VAL A 131 5.13 10.09 -10.26
C VAL A 131 5.10 9.33 -11.59
N MET A 132 4.07 9.53 -12.41
CA MET A 132 3.93 8.84 -13.70
C MET A 132 4.96 9.32 -14.75
N MET A 133 5.60 10.47 -14.54
CA MET A 133 6.67 10.98 -15.40
C MET A 133 8.06 10.48 -15.00
N ILE A 134 8.21 9.83 -13.85
CA ILE A 134 9.47 9.20 -13.44
C ILE A 134 9.67 7.93 -14.28
N ARG A 135 10.61 8.00 -15.23
CA ARG A 135 11.02 6.87 -16.08
C ARG A 135 12.20 6.12 -15.47
#